data_26f98b2de63fa181609fefdcc8eb9341
#
_entry.id   26f98b2de63fa181609fefdcc8eb9341
#
_cell.length_a   1.000
_cell.length_b   1.000
_cell.length_c   1.000
_cell.angle_alpha   90.00
_cell.angle_beta   90.00
_cell.angle_gamma   90.00
#
_symmetry.space_group_name_H-M   'P 1'
#
loop_
_entity.id
_entity.type
_entity.pdbx_description
1 polymer ?
#
loop_
_entity_poly.entity_id
_entity_poly.type
_entity_poly.pdbx_seq_one_letter_code
_entity_poly.pdbx_strand_id
1 'polypeptide(L)'
;MKKALYLVFTFCVAMGQGRTPYKIQFAADEFDKYTSVGNLGMTITNYGILGNGWNRMEDGSIHPSCEYKQHTEIGREQIEHFSYAALWVGGIVNGQRRVSTAIVDGVFDSGDEGFELFAGSPITIRSSISSTTQDSMAKYYSPKAISHQDMICEFKDYGESPTDGGGIQGHIPLGLDIHLKAYAWNYSYADAFVILNYTFQNVSEDTIHDIYGGIWADASVANFNYTDIYTPGGGFSWSDNLNG
;
A
#
# COMPACT_ATOMS: atom_id res chain seq x y z
N MET A 1 -17.29 -20.56 10.21
CA MET A 1 -16.34 -19.86 11.12
C MET A 1 -15.94 -18.56 10.44
N LYS A 2 -16.25 -17.42 11.05
CA LYS A 2 -15.85 -16.09 10.51
C LYS A 2 -14.34 -15.95 10.69
N LYS A 3 -13.57 -15.98 9.60
CA LYS A 3 -12.15 -15.61 9.62
C LYS A 3 -12.08 -14.09 9.58
N ALA A 4 -11.46 -13.49 10.58
CA ALA A 4 -11.24 -12.05 10.61
C ALA A 4 -9.91 -11.73 9.91
N LEU A 5 -9.93 -10.69 9.09
CA LEU A 5 -8.71 -10.13 8.51
C LEU A 5 -7.97 -9.35 9.62
N TYR A 6 -6.75 -9.74 9.94
CA TYR A 6 -5.90 -9.01 10.88
C TYR A 6 -4.83 -8.27 10.12
N LEU A 7 -4.87 -6.95 10.17
CA LEU A 7 -3.79 -6.07 9.74
C LEU A 7 -2.92 -5.79 10.97
N VAL A 8 -1.68 -6.26 10.95
CA VAL A 8 -0.73 -6.02 12.05
C VAL A 8 0.25 -4.94 11.62
N PHE A 9 0.26 -3.83 12.33
CA PHE A 9 1.21 -2.74 12.12
C PHE A 9 2.34 -2.83 13.13
N THR A 10 3.57 -2.84 12.65
CA THR A 10 4.74 -2.71 13.51
C THR A 10 5.44 -1.41 13.17
N PHE A 11 5.52 -0.49 14.13
CA PHE A 11 6.21 0.78 13.99
C PHE A 11 7.60 0.70 14.62
N CYS A 12 8.65 0.98 13.85
CA CYS A 12 9.99 1.21 14.36
C CYS A 12 10.44 2.62 13.98
N VAL A 13 10.73 3.44 14.96
CA VAL A 13 11.33 4.76 14.75
C VAL A 13 12.84 4.66 15.00
N ALA A 14 13.64 4.88 13.96
CA ALA A 14 15.09 4.95 14.07
C ALA A 14 15.54 6.41 14.03
N MET A 15 16.34 6.81 15.01
CA MET A 15 16.98 8.14 15.05
C MET A 15 18.19 8.15 14.11
N GLY A 16 18.17 9.02 13.09
CA GLY A 16 19.17 9.05 12.03
C GLY A 16 20.45 9.82 12.38
N GLN A 17 21.56 9.35 11.85
CA GLN A 17 22.84 10.07 11.79
C GLN A 17 22.92 10.84 10.46
N GLY A 18 23.50 12.06 10.50
CA GLY A 18 23.55 13.01 9.40
C GLY A 18 24.08 12.42 8.08
N ARG A 19 23.41 12.74 6.98
CA ARG A 19 23.73 12.32 5.62
C ARG A 19 24.20 13.51 4.77
N THR A 20 25.15 13.23 3.88
CA THR A 20 25.54 14.09 2.75
C THR A 20 24.36 14.27 1.79
N PRO A 21 24.20 15.45 1.16
CA PRO A 21 23.09 15.70 0.24
C PRO A 21 23.19 14.77 -0.98
N TYR A 22 22.24 13.86 -1.08
CA TYR A 22 22.09 12.94 -2.20
C TYR A 22 21.35 13.67 -3.34
N LYS A 23 21.81 13.46 -4.56
CA LYS A 23 21.06 13.92 -5.74
C LYS A 23 19.84 13.01 -5.88
N ILE A 24 18.65 13.52 -5.57
CA ILE A 24 17.41 12.74 -5.53
C ILE A 24 17.00 12.43 -6.97
N GLN A 25 17.10 11.16 -7.31
CA GLN A 25 16.48 10.63 -8.52
C GLN A 25 15.23 9.84 -8.05
N PHE A 26 14.06 10.32 -8.39
CA PHE A 26 12.81 9.61 -8.09
C PHE A 26 12.70 8.35 -8.94
N ALA A 27 12.23 7.27 -8.35
CA ALA A 27 11.81 6.09 -9.08
C ALA A 27 10.50 6.38 -9.82
N ALA A 28 10.24 5.64 -10.88
CA ALA A 28 8.91 5.65 -11.49
C ALA A 28 7.89 5.01 -10.55
N ASP A 29 6.68 5.53 -10.57
CA ASP A 29 5.57 4.95 -9.82
C ASP A 29 5.26 3.55 -10.34
N GLU A 30 5.15 2.60 -9.42
CA GLU A 30 4.80 1.22 -9.72
C GLU A 30 3.50 0.86 -8.99
N PHE A 31 2.48 0.46 -9.74
CA PHE A 31 1.19 0.00 -9.22
C PHE A 31 0.72 -1.32 -9.82
N ASP A 32 1.61 -2.00 -10.53
CA ASP A 32 1.37 -3.25 -11.25
C ASP A 32 1.82 -4.49 -10.47
N LYS A 33 2.30 -4.33 -9.25
CA LYS A 33 2.84 -5.42 -8.45
C LYS A 33 1.92 -5.77 -7.28
N TYR A 34 1.62 -7.04 -7.14
CA TYR A 34 0.70 -7.53 -6.11
C TYR A 34 1.20 -8.81 -5.44
N THR A 35 0.66 -9.12 -4.27
CA THR A 35 0.90 -10.40 -3.60
C THR A 35 0.17 -11.50 -4.35
N SER A 36 0.91 -12.49 -4.82
CA SER A 36 0.39 -13.64 -5.57
C SER A 36 0.48 -14.96 -4.80
N VAL A 37 1.06 -14.91 -3.61
CA VAL A 37 1.23 -16.03 -2.70
C VAL A 37 0.10 -16.05 -1.68
N GLY A 38 -0.42 -17.24 -1.37
CA GLY A 38 -1.56 -17.39 -0.47
C GLY A 38 -2.90 -17.10 -1.14
N ASN A 39 -3.89 -16.80 -0.32
CA ASN A 39 -5.27 -16.58 -0.75
C ASN A 39 -5.65 -15.09 -0.81
N LEU A 40 -4.75 -14.18 -0.42
CA LEU A 40 -4.98 -12.74 -0.50
C LEU A 40 -4.06 -12.10 -1.53
N GLY A 41 -4.64 -11.66 -2.65
CA GLY A 41 -3.98 -10.82 -3.64
C GLY A 41 -4.19 -9.36 -3.29
N MET A 42 -3.10 -8.59 -3.11
CA MET A 42 -3.17 -7.18 -2.80
C MET A 42 -2.11 -6.41 -3.58
N THR A 43 -2.53 -5.41 -4.32
CA THR A 43 -1.59 -4.51 -5.00
C THR A 43 -0.83 -3.68 -3.99
N ILE A 44 0.48 -3.62 -4.15
CA ILE A 44 1.41 -2.82 -3.36
C ILE A 44 2.04 -1.80 -4.29
N THR A 45 2.01 -0.54 -3.90
CA THR A 45 2.70 0.52 -4.64
C THR A 45 3.95 1.00 -3.92
N ASN A 46 4.83 1.67 -4.65
CA ASN A 46 6.03 2.30 -4.09
C ASN A 46 5.83 3.79 -3.77
N TYR A 47 4.57 4.22 -3.62
CA TYR A 47 4.19 5.59 -3.24
C TYR A 47 3.07 5.62 -2.19
N GLY A 48 2.95 4.55 -1.39
CA GLY A 48 2.12 4.51 -0.18
C GLY A 48 0.67 4.11 -0.37
N ILE A 49 0.22 3.80 -1.59
CA ILE A 49 -1.11 3.28 -1.88
C ILE A 49 -1.08 1.76 -1.85
N LEU A 50 -2.15 1.16 -1.37
CA LEU A 50 -2.48 -0.25 -1.45
C LEU A 50 -3.75 -0.40 -2.29
N GLY A 51 -3.79 -1.43 -3.12
CA GLY A 51 -4.87 -1.58 -4.09
C GLY A 51 -4.64 -0.78 -5.37
N ASN A 52 -5.50 -0.96 -6.35
CA ASN A 52 -5.38 -0.35 -7.67
C ASN A 52 -6.71 0.21 -8.20
N GLY A 53 -7.74 0.32 -7.34
CA GLY A 53 -9.07 0.80 -7.73
C GLY A 53 -9.79 -0.09 -8.73
N TRP A 54 -9.43 -1.38 -8.76
CA TRP A 54 -9.96 -2.35 -9.74
C TRP A 54 -9.67 -1.99 -11.20
N ASN A 55 -8.61 -1.21 -11.41
CA ASN A 55 -8.22 -0.77 -12.74
C ASN A 55 -7.64 -1.92 -13.56
N ARG A 56 -7.87 -1.88 -14.85
CA ARG A 56 -7.16 -2.72 -15.80
C ARG A 56 -5.76 -2.15 -16.03
N MET A 57 -4.78 -3.05 -16.09
CA MET A 57 -3.44 -2.68 -16.50
C MET A 57 -3.39 -2.33 -18.00
N GLU A 58 -2.34 -1.69 -18.46
CA GLU A 58 -2.16 -1.30 -19.86
C GLU A 58 -2.25 -2.49 -20.83
N ASP A 59 -1.79 -3.67 -20.40
CA ASP A 59 -1.88 -4.92 -21.17
C ASP A 59 -3.29 -5.54 -21.15
N GLY A 60 -4.26 -4.90 -20.48
CA GLY A 60 -5.63 -5.37 -20.35
C GLY A 60 -5.84 -6.40 -19.22
N SER A 61 -4.81 -6.81 -18.52
CA SER A 61 -4.94 -7.70 -17.37
C SER A 61 -5.63 -7.00 -16.19
N ILE A 62 -6.24 -7.80 -15.31
CA ILE A 62 -6.84 -7.33 -14.07
C ILE A 62 -5.96 -7.82 -12.92
N HIS A 63 -5.42 -6.88 -12.16
CA HIS A 63 -4.69 -7.18 -10.94
C HIS A 63 -5.58 -6.97 -9.72
N PRO A 64 -5.40 -7.76 -8.64
CA PRO A 64 -6.21 -7.63 -7.45
C PRO A 64 -5.92 -6.31 -6.73
N SER A 65 -6.96 -5.59 -6.32
CA SER A 65 -6.80 -4.49 -5.35
C SER A 65 -6.54 -5.05 -3.96
N CYS A 66 -7.53 -5.79 -3.43
CA CYS A 66 -7.40 -6.59 -2.22
C CYS A 66 -8.38 -7.77 -2.34
N GLU A 67 -7.98 -8.77 -3.08
CA GLU A 67 -8.84 -9.87 -3.50
C GLU A 67 -8.62 -11.11 -2.68
N TYR A 68 -9.70 -11.68 -2.16
CA TYR A 68 -9.64 -12.97 -1.47
C TYR A 68 -10.05 -14.11 -2.41
N LYS A 69 -9.12 -15.01 -2.67
CA LYS A 69 -9.21 -16.06 -3.69
C LYS A 69 -10.03 -17.29 -3.28
N GLN A 70 -10.86 -17.19 -2.27
CA GLN A 70 -11.46 -18.37 -1.67
C GLN A 70 -12.77 -18.76 -2.32
N HIS A 71 -13.16 -18.72 -3.42
CA HIS A 71 -14.45 -19.31 -3.86
C HIS A 71 -14.57 -19.43 -5.38
N THR A 72 -13.73 -20.28 -5.92
CA THR A 72 -13.93 -20.82 -7.26
C THR A 72 -15.03 -21.88 -7.33
N GLU A 73 -15.52 -22.37 -6.18
CA GLU A 73 -16.47 -23.50 -6.10
C GLU A 73 -17.78 -23.27 -6.84
N ILE A 74 -18.14 -22.04 -7.11
CA ILE A 74 -19.37 -21.70 -7.83
C ILE A 74 -19.14 -20.94 -9.12
N GLY A 75 -17.91 -20.93 -9.65
CA GLY A 75 -17.60 -20.26 -10.89
C GLY A 75 -17.78 -18.75 -10.82
N ARG A 76 -17.72 -18.17 -9.64
CA ARG A 76 -17.83 -16.74 -9.42
C ARG A 76 -16.47 -16.13 -9.25
N GLU A 77 -16.39 -14.87 -9.64
CA GLU A 77 -15.21 -14.08 -9.50
C GLU A 77 -14.86 -13.86 -8.03
N GLN A 78 -13.63 -13.52 -7.81
CA GLN A 78 -13.04 -13.40 -6.49
C GLN A 78 -13.57 -12.14 -5.79
N ILE A 79 -13.49 -12.12 -4.47
CA ILE A 79 -14.05 -11.02 -3.67
C ILE A 79 -12.98 -9.99 -3.40
N GLU A 80 -13.20 -8.79 -3.89
CA GLU A 80 -12.42 -7.61 -3.54
C GLU A 80 -12.90 -7.00 -2.21
N HIS A 81 -11.98 -6.65 -1.34
CA HIS A 81 -12.27 -6.14 0.00
C HIS A 81 -12.07 -4.63 0.15
N PHE A 82 -11.33 -4.01 -0.74
CA PHE A 82 -11.25 -2.56 -0.88
C PHE A 82 -10.83 -2.17 -2.31
N SER A 83 -11.17 -0.97 -2.72
CA SER A 83 -10.66 -0.38 -3.95
C SER A 83 -9.25 0.16 -3.74
N TYR A 84 -9.08 0.97 -2.71
CA TYR A 84 -7.82 1.54 -2.27
C TYR A 84 -7.71 1.53 -0.76
N ALA A 85 -6.46 1.47 -0.30
CA ALA A 85 -6.08 1.91 1.02
C ALA A 85 -4.80 2.73 0.91
N ALA A 86 -4.55 3.61 1.86
CA ALA A 86 -3.46 4.56 1.76
C ALA A 86 -2.81 4.84 3.11
N LEU A 87 -1.50 4.96 3.12
CA LEU A 87 -0.78 5.40 4.30
C LEU A 87 -1.02 6.90 4.53
N TRP A 88 -1.36 7.24 5.77
CA TRP A 88 -1.36 8.60 6.28
C TRP A 88 -0.36 8.70 7.42
N VAL A 89 0.45 9.74 7.43
CA VAL A 89 1.39 9.99 8.51
C VAL A 89 1.32 11.45 8.92
N GLY A 90 1.24 11.70 10.21
CA GLY A 90 1.14 13.06 10.76
C GLY A 90 2.07 13.27 11.95
N GLY A 91 2.38 14.51 12.24
CA GLY A 91 3.20 14.89 13.38
C GLY A 91 3.23 16.41 13.60
N ILE A 92 3.96 16.84 14.61
CA ILE A 92 4.16 18.24 14.94
C ILE A 92 5.61 18.62 14.66
N VAL A 93 5.81 19.58 13.76
CA VAL A 93 7.12 20.13 13.40
C VAL A 93 7.11 21.63 13.67
N ASN A 94 8.02 22.12 14.52
CA ASN A 94 8.10 23.52 14.90
C ASN A 94 6.75 24.11 15.40
N GLY A 95 5.99 23.29 16.16
CA GLY A 95 4.69 23.66 16.70
C GLY A 95 3.53 23.63 15.69
N GLN A 96 3.79 23.27 14.44
CA GLN A 96 2.78 23.14 13.39
C GLN A 96 2.41 21.67 13.15
N ARG A 97 1.12 21.38 13.08
CA ARG A 97 0.63 20.06 12.64
C ARG A 97 0.85 19.93 11.15
N ARG A 98 1.47 18.83 10.75
CA ARG A 98 1.65 18.45 9.35
C ARG A 98 1.14 17.05 9.14
N VAL A 99 0.61 16.78 7.96
CA VAL A 99 0.13 15.45 7.56
C VAL A 99 0.59 15.23 6.13
N SER A 100 1.04 14.03 5.85
CA SER A 100 1.35 13.54 4.50
C SER A 100 0.52 12.31 4.21
N THR A 101 -0.16 12.30 3.08
CA THR A 101 -1.12 11.26 2.70
C THR A 101 -0.78 10.68 1.35
N ALA A 102 -0.87 9.36 1.20
CA ALA A 102 -0.67 8.73 -0.09
C ALA A 102 -1.86 9.00 -1.03
N ILE A 103 -3.06 9.06 -0.46
CA ILE A 103 -4.29 9.46 -1.16
C ILE A 103 -5.06 10.42 -0.26
N VAL A 104 -5.62 11.49 -0.79
CA VAL A 104 -6.19 12.55 0.04
C VAL A 104 -7.59 12.20 0.51
N ASP A 105 -8.49 11.85 -0.34
CA ASP A 105 -9.85 11.53 0.06
C ASP A 105 -10.47 10.34 -0.69
N GLY A 106 -9.69 9.68 -1.52
CA GLY A 106 -10.16 8.56 -2.32
C GLY A 106 -11.08 8.96 -3.48
N VAL A 107 -11.27 10.24 -3.71
CA VAL A 107 -12.08 10.76 -4.79
C VAL A 107 -11.19 11.41 -5.82
N PHE A 108 -11.28 11.00 -7.06
CA PHE A 108 -10.45 11.47 -8.17
C PHE A 108 -11.09 12.61 -8.98
N ASP A 109 -12.03 13.34 -8.39
CA ASP A 109 -12.98 14.14 -9.18
C ASP A 109 -12.66 15.62 -9.26
N SER A 110 -11.83 16.20 -8.37
CA SER A 110 -11.75 17.64 -8.27
C SER A 110 -10.52 18.28 -8.90
N GLY A 111 -9.52 17.50 -9.27
CA GLY A 111 -8.28 18.03 -9.85
C GLY A 111 -7.31 18.64 -8.84
N ASP A 112 -7.72 18.77 -7.59
CA ASP A 112 -6.87 19.19 -6.48
C ASP A 112 -6.31 17.98 -5.71
N GLU A 113 -6.65 16.80 -6.16
CA GLU A 113 -6.24 15.54 -5.59
C GLU A 113 -4.84 15.22 -6.07
N GLY A 114 -3.97 15.06 -5.15
CA GLY A 114 -2.60 14.69 -5.40
C GLY A 114 -2.15 13.63 -4.42
N PHE A 115 -1.03 13.06 -4.75
CA PHE A 115 -0.32 12.18 -3.86
C PHE A 115 0.77 13.00 -3.19
N GLU A 116 0.82 12.90 -1.85
CA GLU A 116 1.85 13.58 -1.06
C GLU A 116 3.00 12.64 -0.71
N LEU A 117 2.93 11.39 -1.17
CA LEU A 117 4.01 10.41 -1.05
C LEU A 117 4.52 10.04 -2.45
N PHE A 118 5.84 10.05 -2.61
CA PHE A 118 6.52 9.92 -3.88
C PHE A 118 7.43 8.70 -3.92
N ALA A 119 7.46 7.98 -5.02
CA ALA A 119 8.28 6.80 -5.21
C ALA A 119 9.77 7.09 -4.98
N GLY A 120 10.39 6.32 -4.09
CA GLY A 120 11.81 6.42 -3.75
C GLY A 120 12.65 5.31 -4.36
N SER A 121 12.08 4.11 -4.52
CA SER A 121 12.73 2.97 -5.17
C SER A 121 11.72 2.10 -5.91
N PRO A 122 12.15 1.34 -6.92
CA PRO A 122 11.34 0.27 -7.50
C PRO A 122 11.00 -0.79 -6.44
N ILE A 123 9.90 -1.50 -6.65
CA ILE A 123 9.50 -2.61 -5.78
C ILE A 123 10.39 -3.82 -6.04
N THR A 124 11.13 -4.23 -5.01
CA THR A 124 11.92 -5.44 -5.02
C THR A 124 11.10 -6.61 -4.49
N ILE A 125 11.04 -7.71 -5.25
CA ILE A 125 10.42 -8.96 -4.82
C ILE A 125 11.51 -9.92 -4.37
N ARG A 126 11.30 -10.61 -3.22
CA ARG A 126 12.12 -11.70 -2.71
C ARG A 126 11.24 -12.85 -2.27
N SER A 127 11.79 -14.06 -2.28
CA SER A 127 11.11 -15.26 -1.84
C SER A 127 12.02 -16.16 -1.02
N SER A 128 11.47 -16.77 0.02
CA SER A 128 12.15 -17.84 0.76
C SER A 128 12.05 -19.20 0.06
N ILE A 129 11.28 -19.31 -1.01
CA ILE A 129 11.12 -20.55 -1.79
C ILE A 129 12.35 -20.75 -2.64
N SER A 130 13.19 -21.73 -2.26
CA SER A 130 14.52 -21.96 -2.87
C SER A 130 14.51 -22.88 -4.09
N SER A 131 13.47 -23.63 -4.29
CA SER A 131 13.40 -24.63 -5.37
C SER A 131 11.98 -25.12 -5.58
N THR A 132 11.52 -25.01 -6.81
CA THR A 132 10.99 -26.09 -7.64
C THR A 132 10.74 -25.55 -9.02
N THR A 133 10.84 -26.40 -10.02
CA THR A 133 10.54 -26.13 -11.42
C THR A 133 9.08 -25.70 -11.67
N GLN A 134 8.25 -25.62 -10.64
CA GLN A 134 6.83 -25.33 -10.73
C GLN A 134 6.39 -24.10 -9.92
N ASP A 135 7.24 -23.54 -9.05
CA ASP A 135 6.88 -22.38 -8.27
C ASP A 135 7.39 -21.10 -8.94
N SER A 136 6.46 -20.21 -9.29
CA SER A 136 6.76 -18.93 -9.91
C SER A 136 7.61 -18.01 -9.02
N MET A 137 7.57 -18.21 -7.69
CA MET A 137 8.35 -17.43 -6.72
C MET A 137 9.80 -17.87 -6.63
N ALA A 138 10.16 -19.08 -7.06
CA ALA A 138 11.54 -19.57 -6.98
C ALA A 138 12.55 -18.69 -7.72
N LYS A 139 12.13 -18.00 -8.78
CA LYS A 139 12.97 -17.03 -9.50
C LYS A 139 13.39 -15.82 -8.67
N TYR A 140 12.67 -15.53 -7.57
CA TYR A 140 12.96 -14.45 -6.65
C TYR A 140 13.66 -14.92 -5.38
N TYR A 141 14.15 -16.17 -5.36
CA TYR A 141 14.79 -16.73 -4.18
C TYR A 141 15.86 -15.81 -3.60
N SER A 142 15.80 -15.60 -2.31
CA SER A 142 16.80 -14.86 -1.56
C SER A 142 16.92 -15.42 -0.14
N PRO A 143 18.14 -15.68 0.36
CA PRO A 143 18.33 -16.08 1.76
C PRO A 143 17.95 -14.96 2.76
N LYS A 144 17.69 -13.76 2.27
CA LYS A 144 17.23 -12.61 3.07
C LYS A 144 15.71 -12.48 3.11
N ALA A 145 14.99 -13.31 2.36
CA ALA A 145 13.53 -13.29 2.38
C ALA A 145 13.00 -13.85 3.70
N ILE A 146 11.93 -13.27 4.19
CA ILE A 146 11.25 -13.63 5.44
C ILE A 146 10.03 -14.49 5.14
N SER A 147 9.32 -14.17 4.07
CA SER A 147 8.08 -14.85 3.67
C SER A 147 8.23 -15.57 2.33
N HIS A 148 7.16 -16.20 1.88
CA HIS A 148 7.14 -16.79 0.55
C HIS A 148 7.14 -15.72 -0.56
N GLN A 149 6.64 -14.52 -0.26
CA GLN A 149 6.77 -13.34 -1.11
C GLN A 149 6.94 -12.10 -0.21
N ASP A 150 8.16 -11.55 -0.21
CA ASP A 150 8.43 -10.22 0.33
C ASP A 150 8.36 -9.22 -0.81
N MET A 151 7.65 -8.11 -0.61
CA MET A 151 7.68 -6.94 -1.49
C MET A 151 8.24 -5.77 -0.70
N ILE A 152 9.29 -5.14 -1.23
CA ILE A 152 10.08 -4.15 -0.49
C ILE A 152 10.24 -2.92 -1.36
N CYS A 153 9.86 -1.77 -0.84
CA CYS A 153 10.06 -0.47 -1.51
C CYS A 153 10.30 0.65 -0.52
N GLU A 154 10.72 1.77 -1.05
CA GLU A 154 10.92 3.02 -0.34
C GLU A 154 10.16 4.13 -1.04
N PHE A 155 9.62 5.04 -0.27
CA PHE A 155 8.98 6.26 -0.74
C PHE A 155 9.18 7.38 0.30
N LYS A 156 8.78 8.59 -0.03
CA LYS A 156 9.07 9.78 0.77
C LYS A 156 7.93 10.77 0.69
N ASP A 157 7.81 11.61 1.71
CA ASP A 157 6.78 12.64 1.78
C ASP A 157 7.24 14.01 1.29
N TYR A 158 8.42 14.11 0.69
CA TYR A 158 9.02 15.35 0.23
C TYR A 158 9.58 15.22 -1.18
N GLY A 159 9.63 16.32 -1.90
CA GLY A 159 10.10 16.39 -3.27
C GLY A 159 9.04 16.90 -4.22
N GLU A 160 9.35 16.87 -5.51
CA GLU A 160 8.40 17.20 -6.57
C GLU A 160 7.97 15.88 -7.25
N SER A 161 6.68 15.79 -7.59
CA SER A 161 6.20 14.64 -8.38
C SER A 161 6.90 14.62 -9.73
N PRO A 162 7.39 13.49 -10.21
CA PRO A 162 7.92 13.36 -11.56
C PRO A 162 6.86 13.56 -12.64
N THR A 163 5.58 13.46 -12.31
CA THR A 163 4.46 13.70 -13.21
C THR A 163 3.88 15.09 -12.98
N ASP A 164 4.28 16.03 -13.82
CA ASP A 164 3.60 17.32 -14.08
C ASP A 164 3.21 18.19 -12.87
N GLY A 165 4.09 18.34 -11.90
CA GLY A 165 3.90 19.30 -10.81
C GLY A 165 2.81 18.90 -9.81
N GLY A 166 2.48 17.65 -9.73
CA GLY A 166 1.35 17.12 -9.01
C GLY A 166 1.55 16.87 -7.53
N GLY A 167 2.32 17.65 -6.83
CA GLY A 167 2.18 17.72 -5.38
C GLY A 167 0.92 18.52 -5.05
N ILE A 168 0.20 18.13 -3.99
CA ILE A 168 -0.93 18.93 -3.52
C ILE A 168 -0.45 20.33 -3.19
N GLN A 169 -1.10 21.31 -3.80
CA GLN A 169 -0.73 22.71 -3.60
C GLN A 169 -0.89 23.06 -2.11
N GLY A 170 0.22 23.45 -1.48
CA GLY A 170 0.25 23.80 -0.07
C GLY A 170 0.66 22.67 0.87
N HIS A 171 0.98 21.49 0.37
CA HIS A 171 1.57 20.43 1.19
C HIS A 171 2.89 20.89 1.81
N ILE A 172 3.01 20.68 3.10
CA ILE A 172 4.23 20.94 3.88
C ILE A 172 4.70 19.60 4.45
N PRO A 173 5.76 19.00 3.89
CA PRO A 173 6.19 17.67 4.28
C PRO A 173 6.70 17.63 5.72
N LEU A 174 6.66 16.44 6.30
CA LEU A 174 7.32 16.10 7.57
C LEU A 174 8.83 15.91 7.38
N GLY A 175 9.26 15.54 6.17
CA GLY A 175 10.64 15.17 5.87
C GLY A 175 10.96 13.73 6.22
N LEU A 176 10.15 12.79 5.74
CA LEU A 176 10.27 11.37 6.03
C LEU A 176 10.71 10.55 4.82
N ASP A 177 11.71 9.69 5.02
CA ASP A 177 11.86 8.48 4.20
C ASP A 177 11.04 7.36 4.84
N ILE A 178 10.29 6.63 4.01
CA ILE A 178 9.38 5.57 4.44
C ILE A 178 9.78 4.29 3.73
N HIS A 179 9.99 3.23 4.50
CA HIS A 179 10.29 1.91 3.98
C HIS A 179 9.08 1.00 4.23
N LEU A 180 8.58 0.39 3.17
CA LEU A 180 7.54 -0.62 3.24
C LEU A 180 8.11 -1.99 2.94
N LYS A 181 7.75 -2.96 3.79
CA LYS A 181 7.95 -4.38 3.56
C LYS A 181 6.61 -5.09 3.72
N ALA A 182 6.11 -5.68 2.66
CA ALA A 182 4.92 -6.50 2.67
C ALA A 182 5.32 -7.97 2.63
N TYR A 183 4.68 -8.79 3.45
CA TYR A 183 4.99 -10.20 3.60
C TYR A 183 3.76 -11.07 3.40
N ALA A 184 3.87 -12.07 2.54
CA ALA A 184 2.80 -13.04 2.27
C ALA A 184 3.31 -14.48 2.33
N TRP A 185 2.49 -15.38 2.86
CA TRP A 185 2.79 -16.81 3.02
C TRP A 185 1.73 -17.68 2.37
N ASN A 186 2.13 -18.88 2.00
CA ASN A 186 1.26 -19.94 1.47
C ASN A 186 1.03 -21.07 2.48
N TYR A 187 1.13 -20.77 3.78
CA TYR A 187 0.73 -21.73 4.82
C TYR A 187 -0.76 -21.58 5.10
N SER A 188 -1.49 -22.66 5.25
CA SER A 188 -2.95 -22.65 5.46
C SER A 188 -3.41 -21.84 6.68
N TYR A 189 -2.53 -21.58 7.62
CA TYR A 189 -2.79 -20.73 8.79
C TYR A 189 -2.38 -19.26 8.58
N ALA A 190 -1.70 -18.96 7.48
CA ALA A 190 -1.13 -17.64 7.19
C ALA A 190 -1.42 -17.16 5.75
N ASP A 191 -2.26 -17.86 5.00
CA ASP A 191 -2.53 -17.60 3.58
C ASP A 191 -3.63 -16.54 3.33
N ALA A 192 -4.24 -16.03 4.41
CA ALA A 192 -5.38 -15.13 4.34
C ALA A 192 -5.08 -13.72 4.90
N PHE A 193 -3.81 -13.36 4.99
CA PHE A 193 -3.40 -12.02 5.39
C PHE A 193 -2.06 -11.64 4.77
N VAL A 194 -1.81 -10.34 4.69
CA VAL A 194 -0.51 -9.74 4.35
C VAL A 194 -0.07 -8.89 5.53
N ILE A 195 1.19 -9.04 5.94
CA ILE A 195 1.77 -8.17 6.97
C ILE A 195 2.46 -7.00 6.29
N LEU A 196 2.06 -5.81 6.66
CA LEU A 196 2.69 -4.56 6.22
C LEU A 196 3.56 -4.00 7.35
N ASN A 197 4.83 -3.86 7.07
CA ASN A 197 5.80 -3.29 8.02
C ASN A 197 6.32 -1.97 7.45
N TYR A 198 5.94 -0.87 8.09
CA TYR A 198 6.40 0.47 7.76
C TYR A 198 7.48 0.91 8.74
N THR A 199 8.57 1.45 8.19
CA THR A 199 9.62 2.11 8.97
C THR A 199 9.72 3.55 8.50
N PHE A 200 9.64 4.50 9.43
CA PHE A 200 9.75 5.93 9.17
C PHE A 200 11.12 6.42 9.62
N GLN A 201 11.81 7.14 8.76
CA GLN A 201 13.07 7.79 9.05
C GLN A 201 12.91 9.29 8.84
N ASN A 202 13.08 10.07 9.91
CA ASN A 202 13.18 11.52 9.78
C ASN A 202 14.52 11.87 9.12
N VAL A 203 14.46 12.52 7.96
CA VAL A 203 15.63 12.99 7.19
C VAL A 203 15.72 14.50 7.15
N SER A 204 14.76 15.20 7.78
CA SER A 204 14.83 16.66 7.96
C SER A 204 15.77 17.03 9.10
N GLU A 205 16.11 18.31 9.22
CA GLU A 205 16.85 18.85 10.35
C GLU A 205 15.96 19.12 11.57
N ASP A 206 14.65 19.11 11.38
CA ASP A 206 13.67 19.42 12.41
C ASP A 206 13.34 18.18 13.24
N THR A 207 12.95 18.39 14.50
CA THR A 207 12.38 17.34 15.33
C THR A 207 10.88 17.19 15.05
N ILE A 208 10.45 15.95 14.82
CA ILE A 208 9.03 15.62 14.70
C ILE A 208 8.54 15.11 16.05
N HIS A 209 7.53 15.77 16.59
CA HIS A 209 6.85 15.37 17.82
C HIS A 209 5.52 14.71 17.50
N ASP A 210 5.04 13.87 18.40
CA ASP A 210 3.71 13.26 18.36
C ASP A 210 3.39 12.66 16.99
N ILE A 211 4.26 11.75 16.51
CA ILE A 211 4.07 11.11 15.22
C ILE A 211 2.94 10.08 15.30
N TYR A 212 2.05 10.12 14.32
CA TYR A 212 0.95 9.18 14.12
C TYR A 212 1.01 8.59 12.73
N GLY A 213 0.80 7.29 12.63
CA GLY A 213 0.58 6.60 11.37
C GLY A 213 -0.82 6.00 11.35
N GLY A 214 -1.46 6.02 10.20
CA GLY A 214 -2.77 5.42 9.98
C GLY A 214 -2.90 4.86 8.58
N ILE A 215 -3.86 3.98 8.39
CA ILE A 215 -4.28 3.54 7.06
C ILE A 215 -5.72 3.99 6.85
N TRP A 216 -5.92 4.83 5.85
CA TRP A 216 -7.23 5.07 5.29
C TRP A 216 -7.57 3.92 4.33
N ALA A 217 -8.82 3.48 4.28
CA ALA A 217 -9.25 2.44 3.36
C ALA A 217 -10.68 2.69 2.88
N ASP A 218 -10.86 2.58 1.57
CA ASP A 218 -12.16 2.50 0.92
C ASP A 218 -12.58 1.03 0.83
N ALA A 219 -13.21 0.56 1.92
CA ALA A 219 -13.56 -0.83 2.08
C ALA A 219 -14.83 -1.19 1.31
N SER A 220 -14.81 -2.33 0.63
CA SER A 220 -15.99 -2.93 0.01
C SER A 220 -16.70 -3.84 1.01
N VAL A 221 -17.90 -3.46 1.40
CA VAL A 221 -18.73 -4.24 2.34
C VAL A 221 -19.52 -5.33 1.63
N ALA A 222 -19.90 -5.08 0.38
CA ALA A 222 -20.54 -6.06 -0.50
C ALA A 222 -19.59 -6.43 -1.63
N ASN A 223 -19.66 -7.67 -2.08
CA ASN A 223 -18.85 -8.11 -3.20
C ASN A 223 -19.25 -7.34 -4.47
N PHE A 224 -18.32 -6.59 -4.99
CA PHE A 224 -18.45 -5.89 -6.27
C PHE A 224 -18.93 -6.78 -7.42
N ASN A 225 -18.46 -8.01 -7.44
CA ASN A 225 -18.79 -8.98 -8.49
C ASN A 225 -20.04 -9.80 -8.19
N TYR A 226 -20.72 -9.54 -7.09
CA TYR A 226 -21.66 -10.50 -6.52
C TYR A 226 -23.13 -10.12 -6.69
N THR A 227 -23.45 -8.91 -7.08
CA THR A 227 -24.83 -8.48 -7.14
C THR A 227 -25.17 -7.80 -8.47
N ASP A 228 -26.23 -8.29 -9.11
CA ASP A 228 -26.89 -7.61 -10.23
C ASP A 228 -27.46 -6.24 -9.86
N ILE A 229 -27.48 -5.92 -8.57
CA ILE A 229 -27.94 -4.64 -7.99
C ILE A 229 -26.85 -3.59 -8.07
N TYR A 230 -25.63 -4.01 -8.39
CA TYR A 230 -24.50 -3.14 -8.43
C TYR A 230 -24.48 -2.33 -9.72
N THR A 231 -24.80 -1.07 -9.63
CA THR A 231 -24.54 -0.16 -10.73
C THR A 231 -23.03 0.02 -10.86
N PRO A 232 -22.49 -0.10 -12.09
CA PRO A 232 -21.07 0.19 -12.32
C PRO A 232 -20.68 1.53 -11.70
N GLY A 233 -19.69 1.55 -10.85
CA GLY A 233 -19.24 2.72 -10.12
C GLY A 233 -19.78 2.88 -8.70
N GLY A 234 -20.62 1.96 -8.21
CA GLY A 234 -21.08 1.97 -6.84
C GLY A 234 -20.25 1.08 -5.93
N GLY A 235 -19.10 1.50 -5.51
CA GLY A 235 -18.45 0.96 -4.31
C GLY A 235 -19.25 1.40 -3.08
N PHE A 236 -19.43 0.54 -2.12
CA PHE A 236 -19.99 0.96 -0.88
C PHE A 236 -18.89 1.10 0.14
N SER A 237 -18.52 2.31 0.33
CA SER A 237 -18.03 2.67 1.64
C SER A 237 -19.20 2.73 2.58
N TRP A 238 -19.10 2.12 3.70
CA TRP A 238 -20.03 2.31 4.75
C TRP A 238 -19.30 2.91 5.94
N SER A 239 -19.75 4.05 6.37
CA SER A 239 -19.32 4.56 7.64
C SER A 239 -20.22 3.98 8.71
N ASP A 240 -19.68 3.21 9.60
CA ASP A 240 -20.39 2.91 10.80
C ASP A 240 -20.65 4.19 11.55
N ASN A 241 -21.90 4.42 11.78
CA ASN A 241 -22.32 5.50 12.62
C ASN A 241 -22.05 5.06 14.05
N LEU A 242 -20.80 5.24 14.49
CA LEU A 242 -20.40 4.92 15.88
C LEU A 242 -21.20 5.68 16.92
N ASN A 243 -22.13 6.52 16.51
CA ASN A 243 -23.07 7.28 17.33
C ASN A 243 -24.52 6.82 17.15
N GLY A 244 -24.71 5.64 16.56
CA GLY A 244 -26.04 5.05 16.45
C GLY A 244 -26.59 4.55 17.76
#